data_50eaa84a4e15b852685af8d8b7c9f080
#
_entry.id   50eaa84a4e15b852685af8d8b7c9f080
#
_cell.length_a   1.000
_cell.length_b   1.000
_cell.length_c   1.000
_cell.angle_alpha   90.00
_cell.angle_beta   90.00
_cell.angle_gamma   90.00
#
_symmetry.space_group_name_H-M   'P 1'
#
loop_
_entity.id
_entity.type
_entity.pdbx_description
1 polymer ?
#
loop_
_entity_poly.entity_id
_entity_poly.type
_entity_poly.pdbx_seq_one_letter_code
_entity_poly.pdbx_strand_id
1 'polypeptide(L)'
;MKAKVYVETSVISYLTSRPSRDVVIAGHQEITRDWWQTQRETFDVVASQLVVQEASAGDPIAAQQRLDVLATMELLAVTEEALTLAQALVATGPMPPKAAEDALHITMAVTNGVEYL
;
A
#
# COMPACT_ATOMS: atom_id res chain seq x y z
N MET A 1 22.62 -2.95 -1.00
CA MET A 1 21.39 -2.27 -0.50
C MET A 1 20.17 -2.77 -1.27
N LYS A 2 19.10 -3.07 -0.56
CA LYS A 2 17.83 -3.44 -1.21
C LYS A 2 17.07 -2.19 -1.61
N ALA A 3 16.46 -2.20 -2.80
CA ALA A 3 15.56 -1.15 -3.22
C ALA A 3 14.28 -1.18 -2.37
N LYS A 4 13.74 -0.02 -2.03
CA LYS A 4 12.50 0.08 -1.26
C LYS A 4 11.30 0.00 -2.19
N VAL A 5 10.34 -0.84 -1.81
CA VAL A 5 9.04 -0.97 -2.48
C VAL A 5 7.95 -0.60 -1.49
N TYR A 6 7.14 0.38 -1.84
CA TYR A 6 5.97 0.76 -1.05
C TYR A 6 4.77 -0.06 -1.53
N VAL A 7 4.12 -0.76 -0.61
CA VAL A 7 2.89 -1.49 -0.91
C VAL A 7 1.71 -0.78 -0.26
N GLU A 8 0.65 -0.61 -1.05
CA GLU A 8 -0.57 0.01 -0.56
C GLU A 8 -1.60 -1.07 -0.18
N THR A 9 -2.75 -0.64 0.30
CA THR A 9 -3.76 -1.52 0.91
C THR A 9 -4.25 -2.63 -0.02
N SER A 10 -4.37 -2.36 -1.33
CA SER A 10 -4.82 -3.36 -2.31
C SER A 10 -3.93 -4.59 -2.33
N VAL A 11 -2.62 -4.40 -2.25
CA VAL A 11 -1.64 -5.50 -2.22
C VAL A 11 -1.86 -6.36 -0.99
N ILE A 12 -2.01 -5.74 0.17
CA ILE A 12 -2.25 -6.46 1.43
C ILE A 12 -3.57 -7.24 1.36
N SER A 13 -4.61 -6.63 0.79
CA SER A 13 -5.90 -7.30 0.62
C SER A 13 -5.80 -8.52 -0.29
N TYR A 14 -5.06 -8.45 -1.39
CA TYR A 14 -4.85 -9.60 -2.27
C TYR A 14 -4.11 -10.75 -1.57
N LEU A 15 -3.17 -10.42 -0.67
CA LEU A 15 -2.43 -11.44 0.07
C LEU A 15 -3.28 -12.19 1.10
N THR A 16 -4.25 -11.53 1.69
CA THR A 16 -5.00 -12.05 2.85
C THR A 16 -6.40 -12.51 2.52
N SER A 17 -6.99 -12.05 1.42
CA SER A 17 -8.37 -12.38 1.05
C SER A 17 -8.51 -13.80 0.56
N ARG A 18 -9.71 -14.36 0.70
CA ARG A 18 -10.05 -15.65 0.09
C ARG A 18 -9.96 -15.53 -1.43
N PRO A 19 -9.65 -16.65 -2.13
CA PRO A 19 -9.65 -16.64 -3.59
C PRO A 19 -10.98 -16.09 -4.14
N SER A 20 -10.89 -15.12 -5.03
CA SER A 20 -12.05 -14.50 -5.65
C SER A 20 -12.66 -15.42 -6.70
N ARG A 21 -13.98 -15.32 -6.87
CA ARG A 21 -14.69 -15.94 -7.99
C ARG A 21 -14.52 -15.16 -9.30
N ASP A 22 -14.19 -13.88 -9.20
CA ASP A 22 -13.85 -13.05 -10.36
C ASP A 22 -12.46 -13.46 -10.88
N VAL A 23 -12.40 -13.87 -12.15
CA VAL A 23 -11.17 -14.38 -12.76
C VAL A 23 -10.05 -13.34 -12.78
N VAL A 24 -10.38 -12.08 -13.02
CA VAL A 24 -9.39 -10.99 -13.07
C VAL A 24 -8.82 -10.75 -11.68
N ILE A 25 -9.68 -10.67 -10.67
CA ILE A 25 -9.24 -10.46 -9.27
C ILE A 25 -8.45 -11.68 -8.78
N ALA A 26 -8.90 -12.89 -9.09
CA ALA A 26 -8.18 -14.11 -8.75
C ALA A 26 -6.78 -14.15 -9.36
N GLY A 27 -6.64 -13.67 -10.59
CA GLY A 27 -5.35 -13.53 -11.26
C GLY A 27 -4.43 -12.53 -10.54
N HIS A 28 -4.97 -11.39 -10.13
CA HIS A 28 -4.21 -10.40 -9.34
C HIS A 28 -3.76 -10.98 -8.00
N GLN A 29 -4.60 -11.73 -7.32
CA GLN A 29 -4.26 -12.38 -6.06
C GLN A 29 -3.13 -13.39 -6.24
N GLU A 30 -3.18 -14.20 -7.28
CA GLU A 30 -2.17 -15.21 -7.56
C GLU A 30 -0.81 -14.58 -7.88
N ILE A 31 -0.79 -13.58 -8.75
CA ILE A 31 0.42 -12.85 -9.10
C ILE A 31 1.02 -12.17 -7.87
N THR A 32 0.18 -11.56 -7.03
CA THR A 32 0.63 -10.88 -5.82
C THR A 32 1.24 -11.85 -4.82
N ARG A 33 0.61 -13.00 -4.61
CA ARG A 33 1.13 -14.04 -3.70
C ARG A 33 2.45 -14.60 -4.21
N ASP A 34 2.56 -14.85 -5.52
CA ASP A 34 3.79 -15.34 -6.12
C ASP A 34 4.92 -14.33 -5.94
N TRP A 35 4.68 -13.05 -6.23
CA TRP A 35 5.66 -11.99 -6.04
C TRP A 35 6.08 -11.91 -4.57
N TRP A 36 5.14 -11.97 -3.65
CA TRP A 36 5.41 -11.88 -2.21
C TRP A 36 6.31 -13.03 -1.75
N GLN A 37 6.06 -14.24 -2.22
CA GLN A 37 6.83 -15.42 -1.84
C GLN A 37 8.22 -15.43 -2.45
N THR A 38 8.37 -14.96 -3.70
CA THR A 38 9.61 -15.09 -4.46
C THR A 38 10.49 -13.85 -4.43
N GLN A 39 9.92 -12.65 -4.31
CA GLN A 39 10.64 -11.38 -4.45
C GLN A 39 10.73 -10.57 -3.16
N ARG A 40 9.97 -10.92 -2.15
CA ARG A 40 9.88 -10.14 -0.90
C ARG A 40 11.25 -9.87 -0.28
N GLU A 41 12.14 -10.84 -0.26
CA GLU A 41 13.46 -10.70 0.35
C GLU A 41 14.45 -9.97 -0.55
N THR A 42 14.17 -9.85 -1.85
CA THR A 42 14.99 -9.09 -2.79
C THR A 42 14.83 -7.59 -2.57
N PHE A 43 13.67 -7.16 -2.09
CA PHE A 43 13.33 -5.75 -1.86
C PHE A 43 13.13 -5.46 -0.37
N ASP A 44 13.32 -4.20 -0.01
CA ASP A 44 12.91 -3.67 1.28
C ASP A 44 11.45 -3.22 1.17
N VAL A 45 10.52 -4.08 1.57
CA VAL A 45 9.09 -3.86 1.42
C VAL A 45 8.57 -3.05 2.61
N VAL A 46 7.99 -1.89 2.33
CA VAL A 46 7.50 -0.97 3.34
C VAL A 46 6.03 -0.59 3.07
N ALA A 47 5.31 -0.23 4.11
CA ALA A 47 3.98 0.33 4.03
C ALA A 47 3.96 1.65 4.81
N SER A 48 2.78 2.10 5.25
CA SER A 48 2.67 3.35 6.01
C SER A 48 1.54 3.30 7.02
N GLN A 49 1.48 4.28 7.89
CA GLN A 49 0.36 4.47 8.81
C GLN A 49 -0.97 4.66 8.08
N LEU A 50 -0.93 5.24 6.87
CA LEU A 50 -2.13 5.36 6.04
C LEU A 50 -2.65 3.99 5.61
N VAL A 51 -1.76 3.06 5.22
CA VAL A 51 -2.14 1.68 4.87
C VAL A 51 -2.75 0.98 6.08
N VAL A 52 -2.17 1.16 7.27
CA VAL A 52 -2.72 0.58 8.51
C VAL A 52 -4.15 1.09 8.75
N GLN A 53 -4.38 2.38 8.60
CA GLN A 53 -5.71 2.97 8.78
C GLN A 53 -6.72 2.39 7.79
N GLU A 54 -6.37 2.30 6.51
CA GLU A 54 -7.23 1.72 5.48
C GLU A 54 -7.48 0.22 5.72
N ALA A 55 -6.44 -0.50 6.10
CA ALA A 55 -6.51 -1.95 6.34
C ALA A 55 -7.34 -2.32 7.57
N SER A 56 -7.51 -1.39 8.51
CA SER A 56 -8.30 -1.62 9.73
C SER A 56 -9.81 -1.48 9.52
N ALA A 57 -10.24 -1.02 8.35
CA ALA A 57 -11.65 -0.83 8.03
C ALA A 57 -12.32 -2.13 7.57
N GLY A 58 -13.64 -2.17 7.64
CA GLY A 58 -14.44 -3.28 7.14
C GLY A 58 -14.61 -4.42 8.13
N ASP A 59 -14.73 -5.66 7.64
CA ASP A 59 -14.93 -6.83 8.47
C ASP A 59 -13.79 -7.03 9.47
N PRO A 60 -14.08 -7.19 10.79
CA PRO A 60 -13.02 -7.28 11.80
C PRO A 60 -12.06 -8.43 11.61
N ILE A 61 -12.52 -9.58 11.15
CA ILE A 61 -11.66 -10.76 10.92
C ILE A 61 -10.72 -10.51 9.75
N ALA A 62 -11.24 -9.98 8.64
CA ALA A 62 -10.44 -9.65 7.47
C ALA A 62 -9.44 -8.52 7.79
N ALA A 63 -9.86 -7.51 8.55
CA ALA A 63 -8.99 -6.44 8.98
C ALA A 63 -7.83 -6.96 9.83
N GLN A 64 -8.10 -7.88 10.76
CA GLN A 64 -7.06 -8.46 11.60
C GLN A 64 -6.02 -9.23 10.77
N GLN A 65 -6.44 -9.96 9.76
CA GLN A 65 -5.53 -10.67 8.86
C GLN A 65 -4.59 -9.70 8.13
N ARG A 66 -5.12 -8.56 7.66
CA ARG A 66 -4.31 -7.52 7.01
C ARG A 66 -3.33 -6.88 7.98
N LEU A 67 -3.79 -6.57 9.20
CA LEU A 67 -2.93 -5.98 10.22
C LEU A 67 -1.82 -6.92 10.66
N ASP A 68 -2.07 -8.23 10.69
CA ASP A 68 -1.04 -9.23 11.02
C ASP A 68 0.09 -9.23 10.00
N VAL A 69 -0.22 -9.08 8.72
CA VAL A 69 0.81 -8.93 7.66
C VAL A 69 1.58 -7.62 7.84
N LEU A 70 0.88 -6.52 8.07
CA LEU A 70 1.50 -5.20 8.26
C LEU A 70 2.40 -5.14 9.48
N ALA A 71 2.11 -5.92 10.52
CA ALA A 71 2.92 -5.98 11.74
C ALA A 71 4.35 -6.50 11.48
N THR A 72 4.58 -7.19 10.37
CA THR A 72 5.90 -7.70 9.98
C THR A 72 6.71 -6.72 9.16
N MET A 73 6.17 -5.54 8.85
CA MET A 73 6.74 -4.59 7.89
C MET A 73 7.15 -3.30 8.57
N GLU A 74 8.12 -2.61 7.96
CA GLU A 74 8.42 -1.22 8.30
C GLU A 74 7.25 -0.33 7.87
N LEU A 75 6.81 0.55 8.77
CA LEU A 75 5.70 1.46 8.52
C LEU A 75 6.21 2.91 8.52
N LEU A 76 6.04 3.58 7.40
CA LEU A 76 6.37 4.99 7.26
C LEU A 76 5.32 5.85 7.94
N ALA A 77 5.74 6.87 8.69
CA ALA A 77 4.82 7.82 9.31
C ALA A 77 4.32 8.83 8.27
N VAL A 78 3.08 9.27 8.41
CA VAL A 78 2.52 10.37 7.62
C VAL A 78 3.17 11.67 8.08
N THR A 79 3.88 12.34 7.19
CA THR A 79 4.58 13.59 7.48
C THR A 79 3.81 14.80 6.96
N GLU A 80 4.08 15.98 7.54
CA GLU A 80 3.50 17.24 7.03
C GLU A 80 3.95 17.51 5.60
N GLU A 81 5.19 17.18 5.28
CA GLU A 81 5.71 17.31 3.92
C GLU A 81 4.89 16.50 2.92
N ALA A 82 4.59 15.24 3.23
CA ALA A 82 3.77 14.37 2.39
C ALA A 82 2.35 14.92 2.23
N LEU A 83 1.74 15.38 3.34
CA LEU A 83 0.40 15.97 3.31
C LEU A 83 0.36 17.24 2.43
N THR A 84 1.33 18.11 2.59
CA THR A 84 1.42 19.35 1.81
C THR A 84 1.58 19.07 0.32
N LEU A 85 2.46 18.13 -0.02
CA LEU A 85 2.68 17.74 -1.40
C LEU A 85 1.43 17.07 -2.01
N ALA A 86 0.75 16.22 -1.25
CA ALA A 86 -0.49 15.59 -1.69
C ALA A 86 -1.57 16.60 -1.99
N GLN A 87 -1.73 17.61 -1.13
CA GLN A 87 -2.66 18.72 -1.34
C GLN A 87 -2.31 19.50 -2.60
N ALA A 88 -1.05 19.75 -2.85
CA ALA A 88 -0.58 20.43 -4.05
C ALA A 88 -0.91 19.64 -5.32
N LEU A 89 -0.72 18.32 -5.32
CA LEU A 89 -1.03 17.45 -6.46
C LEU A 89 -2.52 17.50 -6.82
N VAL A 90 -3.39 17.55 -5.82
CA VAL A 90 -4.84 17.66 -6.03
C VAL A 90 -5.22 19.08 -6.47
N ALA A 91 -4.70 20.10 -5.80
CA ALA A 91 -5.06 21.50 -6.05
C ALA A 91 -4.59 22.02 -7.40
N THR A 92 -3.44 21.55 -7.88
CA THR A 92 -2.85 22.00 -9.16
C THR A 92 -3.31 21.19 -10.37
N GLY A 93 -4.17 20.20 -10.16
CA GLY A 93 -4.92 19.56 -11.23
C GLY A 93 -4.41 18.25 -11.82
N PRO A 94 -3.20 17.71 -11.51
CA PRO A 94 -2.81 16.43 -12.08
C PRO A 94 -3.63 15.26 -11.53
N MET A 95 -4.26 15.43 -10.34
CA MET A 95 -5.10 14.40 -9.74
C MET A 95 -6.45 14.98 -9.31
N PRO A 96 -7.57 14.26 -9.54
CA PRO A 96 -8.88 14.72 -9.09
C PRO A 96 -8.97 14.66 -7.54
N PRO A 97 -9.86 15.48 -6.92
CA PRO A 97 -10.02 15.48 -5.46
C PRO A 97 -10.35 14.12 -4.86
N LYS A 98 -11.10 13.27 -5.58
CA LYS A 98 -11.44 11.92 -5.13
C LYS A 98 -10.24 10.98 -5.06
N ALA A 99 -9.10 11.36 -5.65
CA ALA A 99 -7.86 10.61 -5.61
C ALA A 99 -6.89 11.13 -4.53
N ALA A 100 -7.39 11.90 -3.55
CA ALA A 100 -6.55 12.48 -2.51
C ALA A 100 -5.78 11.43 -1.69
N GLU A 101 -6.39 10.28 -1.41
CA GLU A 101 -5.70 9.19 -0.70
C GLU A 101 -4.59 8.59 -1.54
N ASP A 102 -4.83 8.40 -2.84
CA ASP A 102 -3.81 7.91 -3.78
C ASP A 102 -2.65 8.90 -3.88
N ALA A 103 -2.97 10.20 -3.94
CA ALA A 103 -1.95 11.25 -3.92
C ALA A 103 -1.09 11.18 -2.66
N LEU A 104 -1.69 10.91 -1.51
CA LEU A 104 -0.95 10.78 -0.26
C LEU A 104 -0.03 9.56 -0.27
N HIS A 105 -0.48 8.43 -0.79
CA HIS A 105 0.40 7.25 -0.95
C HIS A 105 1.61 7.57 -1.83
N ILE A 106 1.40 8.23 -2.95
CA ILE A 106 2.48 8.62 -3.86
C ILE A 106 3.49 9.54 -3.15
N THR A 107 3.01 10.55 -2.44
CA THR A 107 3.90 11.49 -1.76
C THR A 107 4.62 10.88 -0.57
N MET A 108 4.00 9.93 0.13
CA MET A 108 4.65 9.14 1.17
C MET A 108 5.84 8.37 0.61
N ALA A 109 5.68 7.75 -0.55
CA ALA A 109 6.74 7.03 -1.22
C ALA A 109 7.86 7.98 -1.65
N VAL A 110 7.52 9.09 -2.31
CA VAL A 110 8.50 10.07 -2.83
C VAL A 110 9.31 10.70 -1.70
N THR A 111 8.65 11.16 -0.63
CA THR A 111 9.32 11.88 0.46
C THR A 111 10.14 10.97 1.35
N ASN A 112 9.97 9.67 1.28
CA ASN A 112 10.73 8.68 2.05
C ASN A 112 11.76 7.90 1.22
N GLY A 113 12.04 8.35 -0.01
CA GLY A 113 13.07 7.75 -0.85
C GLY A 113 12.74 6.37 -1.36
N VAL A 114 11.45 6.05 -1.51
CA VAL A 114 11.00 4.77 -2.06
C VAL A 114 11.19 4.78 -3.58
N GLU A 115 11.73 3.70 -4.12
CA GLU A 115 12.03 3.59 -5.55
C GLU A 115 10.84 3.04 -6.36
N TYR A 116 10.01 2.20 -5.75
CA TYR A 116 8.87 1.56 -6.40
C TYR A 116 7.61 1.67 -5.55
N LEU A 117 6.50 1.80 -6.23
CA LEU A 117 5.19 1.91 -5.60
C LEU A 117 4.27 0.77 -6.08
#